data_72ed29820f4cc5cea3c62a5a4343457a
#
_entry.id   72ed29820f4cc5cea3c62a5a4343457a
#
_cell.length_a   1.000
_cell.length_b   1.000
_cell.length_c   1.000
_cell.angle_alpha   90.00
_cell.angle_beta   90.00
_cell.angle_gamma   90.00
#
_symmetry.space_group_name_H-M   'P 1'
#
loop_
_entity.id
_entity.type
_entity.pdbx_description
1 polymer ?
#
loop_
_entity_poly.entity_id
_entity_poly.type
_entity_poly.pdbx_seq_one_letter_code
_entity_poly.pdbx_strand_id
1 'polypeptide(L)'
;MKRIDFENGTVTENILSAALPMLAAQILSLLYNIVDRIYIGRIPNIGTTALGAVGLCFPLIMIITACSNLFGSGGAPLFSINRGKCDKEQANRILNTSFSMVCASALLLMGTGLLFAKPLLILFGASKNALTFARPYMMLYLLGTLPSMIATGMNPFINAQGYSTTGMFSVAIGAIANILLDPLFIFTFHLGVNGAAAATAFSQIFSALFVFHFLRRKAEIKVRLLRKNELSSCIPLAKSIISLGTSGFIMQLTNSLVSICCNHVLSVTGGDVYVSVMTIVSSVRQMVETPIYAITEGSSPIISYNYGALRPTRVKKAGITMALMALVYTGLMWSVIILAPEYLISVFSSDTALSADAVPALKLYFAAFIFMDLQYIGQTVFKSLNKRKQAIFFSLLRKVFIVVPLTYLLPYTFHMGTDGVFLAEPVSNVIGGSLCFITMLFTVLPELNRMENQ
;
A
#
# COMPACT_ATOMS: atom_id res chain seq x y z
N MET A 1 -4.19 -11.48 23.47
CA MET A 1 -3.75 -10.33 22.67
C MET A 1 -4.45 -9.08 23.19
N LYS A 2 -3.70 -8.04 23.55
CA LYS A 2 -4.26 -6.79 24.10
C LYS A 2 -5.02 -6.05 22.98
N ARG A 3 -6.26 -5.65 23.24
CA ARG A 3 -7.07 -4.82 22.36
C ARG A 3 -6.79 -3.36 22.69
N ILE A 4 -6.65 -2.54 21.66
CA ILE A 4 -6.52 -1.08 21.81
C ILE A 4 -7.92 -0.51 22.13
N ASP A 5 -8.01 0.26 23.21
CA ASP A 5 -9.24 0.96 23.57
C ASP A 5 -9.27 2.34 22.89
N PHE A 6 -10.02 2.44 21.79
CA PHE A 6 -10.15 3.69 21.04
C PHE A 6 -10.99 4.74 21.79
N GLU A 7 -11.73 4.31 22.82
CA GLU A 7 -12.66 5.14 23.54
C GLU A 7 -12.03 5.87 24.73
N ASN A 8 -11.31 5.13 25.60
CA ASN A 8 -10.85 5.64 26.90
C ASN A 8 -9.33 5.82 27.00
N GLY A 9 -8.54 5.09 26.18
CA GLY A 9 -7.09 5.19 26.18
C GLY A 9 -6.56 6.55 25.74
N THR A 10 -5.30 6.87 26.07
CA THR A 10 -4.65 8.07 25.54
C THR A 10 -4.50 7.97 24.03
N VAL A 11 -4.77 9.06 23.32
CA VAL A 11 -4.73 9.05 21.84
C VAL A 11 -3.35 8.69 21.33
N THR A 12 -2.29 9.22 21.94
CA THR A 12 -0.90 8.96 21.56
C THR A 12 -0.53 7.49 21.73
N GLU A 13 -0.88 6.89 22.88
CA GLU A 13 -0.64 5.46 23.14
C GLU A 13 -1.40 4.57 22.16
N ASN A 14 -2.65 4.93 21.86
CA ASN A 14 -3.47 4.21 20.89
C ASN A 14 -2.85 4.23 19.48
N ILE A 15 -2.36 5.41 19.04
CA ILE A 15 -1.69 5.53 17.73
C ILE A 15 -0.40 4.72 17.71
N LEU A 16 0.45 4.82 18.72
CA LEU A 16 1.70 4.05 18.81
C LEU A 16 1.42 2.53 18.84
N SER A 17 0.44 2.11 19.65
CA SER A 17 0.04 0.71 19.76
C SER A 17 -0.55 0.14 18.46
N ALA A 18 -1.08 1.01 17.57
CA ALA A 18 -1.53 0.62 16.25
C ALA A 18 -0.41 0.70 15.20
N ALA A 19 0.36 1.79 15.19
CA ALA A 19 1.37 2.07 14.18
C ALA A 19 2.59 1.15 14.28
N LEU A 20 3.11 0.87 15.49
CA LEU A 20 4.30 0.03 15.65
C LEU A 20 4.13 -1.41 15.12
N PRO A 21 3.03 -2.14 15.44
CA PRO A 21 2.79 -3.44 14.82
C PRO A 21 2.62 -3.36 13.31
N MET A 22 1.96 -2.31 12.79
CA MET A 22 1.80 -2.12 11.34
C MET A 22 3.13 -1.85 10.66
N LEU A 23 4.01 -1.05 11.27
CA LEU A 23 5.37 -0.83 10.79
C LEU A 23 6.16 -2.14 10.74
N ALA A 24 6.13 -2.92 11.82
CA ALA A 24 6.79 -4.22 11.86
C ALA A 24 6.27 -5.17 10.77
N ALA A 25 4.95 -5.19 10.53
CA ALA A 25 4.35 -5.99 9.46
C ALA A 25 4.85 -5.56 8.07
N GLN A 26 4.97 -4.26 7.82
CA GLN A 26 5.44 -3.74 6.53
C GLN A 26 6.93 -4.02 6.32
N ILE A 27 7.77 -3.87 7.36
CA ILE A 27 9.19 -4.23 7.28
C ILE A 27 9.35 -5.73 7.00
N LEU A 28 8.61 -6.60 7.69
CA LEU A 28 8.62 -8.03 7.41
C LEU A 28 8.19 -8.34 5.98
N SER A 29 7.18 -7.63 5.47
CA SER A 29 6.71 -7.77 4.09
C SER A 29 7.78 -7.36 3.07
N LEU A 30 8.52 -6.29 3.34
CA LEU A 30 9.66 -5.89 2.49
C LEU A 30 10.78 -6.92 2.53
N LEU A 31 11.13 -7.41 3.72
CA LEU A 31 12.19 -8.39 3.89
C LEU A 31 11.89 -9.70 3.15
N TYR A 32 10.70 -10.27 3.31
CA TYR A 32 10.38 -11.50 2.60
C TYR A 32 10.39 -11.33 1.07
N ASN A 33 9.92 -10.19 0.54
CA ASN A 33 10.00 -9.92 -0.90
C ASN A 33 11.43 -9.85 -1.42
N ILE A 34 12.37 -9.32 -0.62
CA ILE A 34 13.79 -9.27 -0.97
C ILE A 34 14.39 -10.68 -0.94
N VAL A 35 14.10 -11.45 0.12
CA VAL A 35 14.61 -12.81 0.30
C VAL A 35 14.11 -13.75 -0.80
N ASP A 36 12.82 -13.68 -1.17
CA ASP A 36 12.24 -14.44 -2.28
C ASP A 36 13.00 -14.17 -3.60
N ARG A 37 13.26 -12.90 -3.92
CA ARG A 37 14.04 -12.54 -5.11
C ARG A 37 15.48 -13.04 -5.06
N ILE A 38 16.12 -13.05 -3.88
CA ILE A 38 17.46 -13.60 -3.71
C ILE A 38 17.46 -15.11 -3.99
N TYR A 39 16.47 -15.84 -3.47
CA TYR A 39 16.37 -17.28 -3.74
C TYR A 39 16.11 -17.57 -5.22
N ILE A 40 15.19 -16.86 -5.87
CA ILE A 40 14.93 -17.01 -7.31
C ILE A 40 16.19 -16.70 -8.13
N GLY A 41 16.91 -15.63 -7.81
CA GLY A 41 18.15 -15.24 -8.49
C GLY A 41 19.30 -16.25 -8.33
N ARG A 42 19.27 -17.06 -7.28
CA ARG A 42 20.27 -18.11 -7.01
C ARG A 42 19.93 -19.47 -7.58
N ILE A 43 18.84 -19.61 -8.35
CA ILE A 43 18.51 -20.87 -9.04
C ILE A 43 19.63 -21.18 -10.07
N PRO A 44 20.30 -22.36 -9.99
CA PRO A 44 21.38 -22.69 -10.89
C PRO A 44 20.95 -22.62 -12.37
N ASN A 45 21.82 -22.07 -13.21
CA ASN A 45 21.69 -21.94 -14.66
C ASN A 45 20.56 -21.03 -15.20
N ILE A 46 19.55 -20.67 -14.40
CA ILE A 46 18.37 -19.93 -14.88
C ILE A 46 18.03 -18.70 -14.03
N GLY A 47 18.78 -18.39 -12.96
CA GLY A 47 18.41 -17.37 -11.98
C GLY A 47 18.08 -16.00 -12.55
N THR A 48 18.89 -15.47 -13.47
CA THR A 48 18.64 -14.17 -14.12
C THR A 48 17.40 -14.21 -15.02
N THR A 49 17.23 -15.28 -15.80
CA THR A 49 16.03 -15.47 -16.64
C THR A 49 14.78 -15.64 -15.79
N ALA A 50 14.90 -16.36 -14.68
CA ALA A 50 13.83 -16.57 -13.71
C ALA A 50 13.37 -15.26 -13.07
N LEU A 51 14.29 -14.41 -12.61
CA LEU A 51 13.98 -13.08 -12.08
C LEU A 51 13.25 -12.20 -13.10
N GLY A 52 13.72 -12.20 -14.35
CA GLY A 52 13.05 -11.49 -15.43
C GLY A 52 11.62 -12.01 -15.68
N ALA A 53 11.44 -13.33 -15.68
CA ALA A 53 10.13 -13.97 -15.87
C ALA A 53 9.15 -13.64 -14.74
N VAL A 54 9.61 -13.66 -13.49
CA VAL A 54 8.80 -13.25 -12.30
C VAL A 54 8.46 -11.77 -12.38
N GLY A 55 9.40 -10.93 -12.82
CA GLY A 55 9.17 -9.49 -13.03
C GLY A 55 8.01 -9.21 -14.00
N LEU A 56 7.84 -10.02 -15.04
CA LEU A 56 6.72 -9.91 -15.98
C LEU A 56 5.34 -10.23 -15.36
N CYS A 57 5.31 -10.95 -14.25
CA CYS A 57 4.07 -11.24 -13.52
C CYS A 57 3.65 -10.08 -12.58
N PHE A 58 4.56 -9.14 -12.31
CA PHE A 58 4.37 -8.06 -11.34
C PHE A 58 3.15 -7.17 -11.60
N PRO A 59 2.82 -6.77 -12.85
CA PRO A 59 1.63 -5.97 -13.11
C PRO A 59 0.33 -6.65 -12.65
N LEU A 60 0.21 -7.96 -12.83
CA LEU A 60 -0.96 -8.70 -12.37
C LEU A 60 -1.02 -8.79 -10.84
N ILE A 61 0.13 -9.01 -10.19
CA ILE A 61 0.26 -9.00 -8.73
C ILE A 61 -0.19 -7.65 -8.16
N MET A 62 0.19 -6.54 -8.81
CA MET A 62 -0.24 -5.20 -8.43
C MET A 62 -1.75 -4.99 -8.55
N ILE A 63 -2.38 -5.52 -9.61
CA ILE A 63 -3.84 -5.47 -9.78
C ILE A 63 -4.54 -6.23 -8.65
N ILE A 64 -4.09 -7.43 -8.32
CA ILE A 64 -4.63 -8.24 -7.22
C ILE A 64 -4.54 -7.47 -5.89
N THR A 65 -3.39 -6.88 -5.59
CA THR A 65 -3.16 -6.09 -4.38
C THR A 65 -4.02 -4.83 -4.36
N ALA A 66 -4.15 -4.14 -5.49
CA ALA A 66 -4.99 -2.95 -5.60
C ALA A 66 -6.46 -3.27 -5.37
N CYS A 67 -6.96 -4.40 -5.90
CA CYS A 67 -8.33 -4.86 -5.65
C CYS A 67 -8.54 -5.27 -4.19
N SER A 68 -7.57 -5.92 -3.54
CA SER A 68 -7.63 -6.19 -2.10
C SER A 68 -7.80 -4.92 -1.28
N ASN A 69 -6.96 -3.92 -1.58
CA ASN A 69 -6.95 -2.64 -0.89
C ASN A 69 -8.24 -1.84 -1.17
N LEU A 70 -8.82 -1.96 -2.37
CA LEU A 70 -10.09 -1.32 -2.72
C LEU A 70 -11.19 -1.67 -1.71
N PHE A 71 -11.31 -2.94 -1.35
CA PHE A 71 -12.37 -3.41 -0.45
C PHE A 71 -11.96 -3.32 1.03
N GLY A 72 -10.69 -3.57 1.35
CA GLY A 72 -10.17 -3.51 2.71
C GLY A 72 -10.10 -2.08 3.23
N SER A 73 -9.33 -1.23 2.58
CA SER A 73 -9.16 0.17 3.01
C SER A 73 -10.38 1.05 2.73
N GLY A 74 -11.27 0.64 1.81
CA GLY A 74 -12.56 1.31 1.61
C GLY A 74 -13.61 0.94 2.66
N GLY A 75 -13.60 -0.31 3.15
CA GLY A 75 -14.56 -0.79 4.13
C GLY A 75 -14.18 -0.48 5.59
N ALA A 76 -12.90 -0.56 5.94
CA ALA A 76 -12.44 -0.44 7.33
C ALA A 76 -12.78 0.91 8.00
N PRO A 77 -12.65 2.08 7.35
CA PRO A 77 -13.10 3.34 7.95
C PRO A 77 -14.61 3.39 8.19
N LEU A 78 -15.42 2.93 7.22
CA LEU A 78 -16.88 2.85 7.37
C LEU A 78 -17.29 1.92 8.52
N PHE A 79 -16.60 0.79 8.64
CA PHE A 79 -16.76 -0.15 9.73
C PHE A 79 -16.43 0.51 11.09
N SER A 80 -15.31 1.22 11.19
CA SER A 80 -14.90 1.92 12.42
C SER A 80 -15.87 3.02 12.83
N ILE A 81 -16.38 3.81 11.87
CA ILE A 81 -17.40 4.84 12.13
C ILE A 81 -18.65 4.22 12.73
N ASN A 82 -19.16 3.10 12.16
CA ASN A 82 -20.38 2.47 12.68
C ASN A 82 -20.14 1.78 14.02
N ARG A 83 -18.93 1.28 14.28
CA ARG A 83 -18.55 0.84 15.64
C ARG A 83 -18.59 1.98 16.65
N GLY A 84 -18.08 3.16 16.28
CA GLY A 84 -18.13 4.35 17.10
C GLY A 84 -19.56 4.80 17.40
N LYS A 85 -20.49 4.64 16.44
CA LYS A 85 -21.93 4.88 16.63
C LYS A 85 -22.63 3.82 17.48
N CYS A 86 -21.93 2.80 17.94
CA CYS A 86 -22.49 1.62 18.60
C CYS A 86 -23.45 0.80 17.72
N ASP A 87 -23.47 1.03 16.39
CA ASP A 87 -24.26 0.28 15.43
C ASP A 87 -23.49 -0.98 14.97
N LYS A 88 -23.55 -2.00 15.85
CA LYS A 88 -22.86 -3.29 15.58
C LYS A 88 -23.44 -4.03 14.38
N GLU A 89 -24.74 -3.84 14.09
CA GLU A 89 -25.38 -4.49 12.96
C GLU A 89 -24.87 -3.93 11.65
N GLN A 90 -24.84 -2.61 11.50
CA GLN A 90 -24.32 -1.96 10.30
C GLN A 90 -22.83 -2.23 10.13
N ALA A 91 -22.04 -2.20 11.21
CA ALA A 91 -20.62 -2.56 11.16
C ALA A 91 -20.44 -4.01 10.68
N ASN A 92 -21.26 -4.96 11.17
CA ASN A 92 -21.22 -6.35 10.72
C ASN A 92 -21.59 -6.49 9.23
N ARG A 93 -22.61 -5.76 8.76
CA ARG A 93 -22.99 -5.72 7.34
C ARG A 93 -21.85 -5.22 6.46
N ILE A 94 -21.14 -4.15 6.87
CA ILE A 94 -19.99 -3.61 6.12
C ILE A 94 -18.87 -4.64 6.04
N LEU A 95 -18.51 -5.28 7.16
CA LEU A 95 -17.49 -6.34 7.21
C LEU A 95 -17.83 -7.49 6.26
N ASN A 96 -19.07 -8.00 6.32
CA ASN A 96 -19.49 -9.13 5.51
C ASN A 96 -19.62 -8.77 4.02
N THR A 97 -20.07 -7.56 3.70
CA THR A 97 -20.09 -7.05 2.33
C THR A 97 -18.67 -6.95 1.76
N SER A 98 -17.73 -6.35 2.49
CA SER A 98 -16.32 -6.28 2.08
C SER A 98 -15.72 -7.67 1.88
N PHE A 99 -15.94 -8.60 2.81
CA PHE A 99 -15.46 -9.98 2.70
C PHE A 99 -16.01 -10.69 1.45
N SER A 100 -17.31 -10.55 1.21
CA SER A 100 -17.94 -11.16 0.02
C SER A 100 -17.43 -10.56 -1.28
N MET A 101 -17.16 -9.24 -1.30
CA MET A 101 -16.57 -8.55 -2.46
C MET A 101 -15.12 -8.99 -2.69
N VAL A 102 -14.32 -9.13 -1.63
CA VAL A 102 -12.96 -9.68 -1.70
C VAL A 102 -12.98 -11.07 -2.31
N CYS A 103 -13.84 -11.96 -1.81
CA CYS A 103 -13.94 -13.33 -2.34
C CYS A 103 -14.42 -13.36 -3.80
N ALA A 104 -15.46 -12.59 -4.14
CA ALA A 104 -15.99 -12.54 -5.50
C ALA A 104 -14.96 -12.00 -6.50
N SER A 105 -14.29 -10.90 -6.15
CA SER A 105 -13.25 -10.31 -7.02
C SER A 105 -12.00 -11.21 -7.11
N ALA A 106 -11.63 -11.90 -6.03
CA ALA A 106 -10.51 -12.85 -6.05
C ALA A 106 -10.79 -14.02 -7.00
N LEU A 107 -11.99 -14.59 -6.94
CA LEU A 107 -12.41 -15.67 -7.86
C LEU A 107 -12.48 -15.18 -9.31
N LEU A 108 -12.97 -13.96 -9.53
CA LEU A 108 -13.01 -13.35 -10.88
C LEU A 108 -11.60 -13.14 -11.42
N LEU A 109 -10.69 -12.53 -10.63
CA LEU A 109 -9.30 -12.29 -11.03
C LEU A 109 -8.53 -13.60 -11.23
N MET A 110 -8.75 -14.59 -10.36
CA MET A 110 -8.16 -15.92 -10.52
C MET A 110 -8.65 -16.57 -11.82
N GLY A 111 -9.96 -16.62 -12.06
CA GLY A 111 -10.53 -17.24 -13.24
C GLY A 111 -10.11 -16.56 -14.55
N THR A 112 -10.22 -15.22 -14.63
CA THR A 112 -9.78 -14.44 -15.79
C THR A 112 -8.27 -14.52 -15.99
N GLY A 113 -7.49 -14.44 -14.91
CA GLY A 113 -6.04 -14.55 -14.94
C GLY A 113 -5.58 -15.92 -15.46
N LEU A 114 -6.18 -17.01 -15.02
CA LEU A 114 -5.87 -18.37 -15.49
C LEU A 114 -6.24 -18.55 -16.96
N LEU A 115 -7.41 -18.06 -17.40
CA LEU A 115 -7.85 -18.14 -18.79
C LEU A 115 -6.99 -17.32 -19.74
N PHE A 116 -6.56 -16.13 -19.31
CA PHE A 116 -5.81 -15.18 -20.12
C PHE A 116 -4.32 -15.08 -19.74
N ALA A 117 -3.77 -16.04 -18.98
CA ALA A 117 -2.37 -16.01 -18.52
C ALA A 117 -1.38 -15.76 -19.65
N LYS A 118 -1.48 -16.51 -20.75
CA LYS A 118 -0.56 -16.39 -21.90
C LYS A 118 -0.70 -15.03 -22.60
N PRO A 119 -1.88 -14.58 -23.06
CA PRO A 119 -2.01 -13.27 -23.71
C PRO A 119 -1.63 -12.10 -22.79
N LEU A 120 -1.90 -12.16 -21.49
CA LEU A 120 -1.49 -11.12 -20.54
C LEU A 120 0.04 -11.04 -20.43
N LEU A 121 0.74 -12.17 -20.33
CA LEU A 121 2.19 -12.17 -20.28
C LEU A 121 2.81 -11.64 -21.57
N ILE A 122 2.24 -11.97 -22.74
CA ILE A 122 2.70 -11.41 -24.04
C ILE A 122 2.48 -9.89 -24.05
N LEU A 123 1.32 -9.41 -23.57
CA LEU A 123 1.03 -7.97 -23.44
C LEU A 123 2.03 -7.27 -22.52
N PHE A 124 2.50 -7.95 -21.46
CA PHE A 124 3.53 -7.44 -20.56
C PHE A 124 4.96 -7.56 -21.10
N GLY A 125 5.12 -8.02 -22.34
CA GLY A 125 6.42 -8.06 -23.02
C GLY A 125 7.19 -9.38 -22.88
N ALA A 126 6.51 -10.49 -22.54
CA ALA A 126 7.17 -11.78 -22.40
C ALA A 126 7.67 -12.32 -23.76
N SER A 127 8.98 -12.59 -23.87
CA SER A 127 9.56 -13.34 -24.97
C SER A 127 9.16 -14.82 -24.91
N LYS A 128 9.38 -15.57 -25.99
CA LYS A 128 9.12 -17.03 -26.01
C LYS A 128 9.84 -17.77 -24.90
N ASN A 129 11.09 -17.40 -24.62
CA ASN A 129 11.90 -18.03 -23.55
C ASN A 129 11.38 -17.64 -22.15
N ALA A 130 11.03 -16.36 -21.94
CA ALA A 130 10.47 -15.90 -20.67
C ALA A 130 9.11 -16.55 -20.36
N LEU A 131 8.28 -16.80 -21.37
CA LEU A 131 6.99 -17.48 -21.21
C LEU A 131 7.10 -18.88 -20.61
N THR A 132 8.20 -19.58 -20.88
CA THR A 132 8.42 -20.95 -20.36
C THR A 132 8.48 -20.95 -18.83
N PHE A 133 8.99 -19.89 -18.22
CA PHE A 133 9.09 -19.74 -16.76
C PHE A 133 7.94 -18.88 -16.19
N ALA A 134 7.58 -17.79 -16.86
CA ALA A 134 6.59 -16.85 -16.38
C ALA A 134 5.17 -17.45 -16.32
N ARG A 135 4.78 -18.26 -17.32
CA ARG A 135 3.43 -18.83 -17.37
C ARG A 135 3.15 -19.83 -16.25
N PRO A 136 3.97 -20.86 -15.98
CA PRO A 136 3.74 -21.77 -14.86
C PRO A 136 3.78 -21.06 -13.52
N TYR A 137 4.74 -20.13 -13.33
CA TYR A 137 4.80 -19.28 -12.12
C TYR A 137 3.50 -18.51 -11.91
N MET A 138 3.03 -17.80 -12.94
CA MET A 138 1.80 -17.01 -12.88
C MET A 138 0.58 -17.87 -12.58
N MET A 139 0.45 -19.05 -13.20
CA MET A 139 -0.65 -19.97 -12.96
C MET A 139 -0.69 -20.46 -11.50
N LEU A 140 0.45 -20.85 -10.94
CA LEU A 140 0.57 -21.26 -9.54
C LEU A 140 0.29 -20.09 -8.59
N TYR A 141 0.84 -18.90 -8.86
CA TYR A 141 0.57 -17.69 -8.09
C TYR A 141 -0.93 -17.34 -8.07
N LEU A 142 -1.61 -17.45 -9.22
CA LEU A 142 -3.04 -17.17 -9.35
C LEU A 142 -3.92 -18.10 -8.50
N LEU A 143 -3.52 -19.35 -8.26
CA LEU A 143 -4.22 -20.23 -7.32
C LEU A 143 -4.18 -19.71 -5.88
N GLY A 144 -3.13 -18.94 -5.54
CA GLY A 144 -2.99 -18.24 -4.27
C GLY A 144 -3.77 -16.91 -4.18
N THR A 145 -4.45 -16.47 -5.24
CA THR A 145 -5.12 -15.15 -5.28
C THR A 145 -6.21 -15.01 -4.22
N LEU A 146 -7.06 -16.01 -4.05
CA LEU A 146 -8.14 -15.96 -3.05
C LEU A 146 -7.58 -15.84 -1.62
N PRO A 147 -6.67 -16.71 -1.14
CA PRO A 147 -6.08 -16.54 0.17
C PRO A 147 -5.28 -15.23 0.30
N SER A 148 -4.53 -14.82 -0.71
CA SER A 148 -3.79 -13.55 -0.71
C SER A 148 -4.72 -12.36 -0.49
N MET A 149 -5.82 -12.28 -1.25
CA MET A 149 -6.79 -11.19 -1.12
C MET A 149 -7.56 -11.23 0.22
N ILE A 150 -7.82 -12.40 0.79
CA ILE A 150 -8.40 -12.52 2.14
C ILE A 150 -7.39 -12.01 3.18
N ALA A 151 -6.13 -12.43 3.11
CA ALA A 151 -5.11 -12.04 4.05
C ALA A 151 -4.90 -10.51 4.07
N THR A 152 -4.76 -9.90 2.89
CA THR A 152 -4.47 -8.45 2.76
C THR A 152 -5.73 -7.60 2.89
N GLY A 153 -6.84 -7.98 2.25
CA GLY A 153 -8.07 -7.20 2.23
C GLY A 153 -8.83 -7.20 3.55
N MET A 154 -8.68 -8.25 4.38
CA MET A 154 -9.37 -8.33 5.67
C MET A 154 -8.52 -7.88 6.86
N ASN A 155 -7.21 -7.72 6.70
CA ASN A 155 -6.31 -7.21 7.73
C ASN A 155 -6.72 -5.81 8.27
N PRO A 156 -7.13 -4.82 7.45
CA PRO A 156 -7.63 -3.54 7.92
C PRO A 156 -8.81 -3.64 8.90
N PHE A 157 -9.67 -4.67 8.78
CA PHE A 157 -10.78 -4.89 9.71
C PHE A 157 -10.32 -5.47 11.06
N ILE A 158 -9.21 -6.20 11.10
CA ILE A 158 -8.58 -6.62 12.36
C ILE A 158 -8.05 -5.39 13.10
N ASN A 159 -7.35 -4.51 12.39
CA ASN A 159 -6.83 -3.25 12.92
C ASN A 159 -7.97 -2.32 13.37
N ALA A 160 -9.04 -2.24 12.57
CA ALA A 160 -10.25 -1.47 12.88
C ALA A 160 -11.01 -1.97 14.11
N GLN A 161 -10.79 -3.21 14.55
CA GLN A 161 -11.30 -3.74 15.82
C GLN A 161 -10.35 -3.52 17.01
N GLY A 162 -9.19 -2.89 16.78
CA GLY A 162 -8.19 -2.60 17.81
C GLY A 162 -7.17 -3.73 18.04
N TYR A 163 -7.06 -4.69 17.12
CA TYR A 163 -6.15 -5.82 17.24
C TYR A 163 -4.94 -5.72 16.29
N SER A 164 -4.28 -4.55 16.24
CA SER A 164 -3.17 -4.29 15.30
C SER A 164 -2.01 -5.28 15.44
N THR A 165 -1.69 -5.72 16.65
CA THR A 165 -0.70 -6.79 16.90
C THR A 165 -1.12 -8.11 16.23
N THR A 166 -2.41 -8.43 16.21
CA THR A 166 -2.92 -9.63 15.51
C THR A 166 -2.81 -9.45 14.00
N GLY A 167 -3.09 -8.24 13.48
CA GLY A 167 -2.85 -7.89 12.10
C GLY A 167 -1.38 -8.08 11.69
N MET A 168 -0.44 -7.65 12.53
CA MET A 168 0.99 -7.91 12.33
C MET A 168 1.30 -9.41 12.27
N PHE A 169 0.79 -10.20 13.22
CA PHE A 169 1.03 -11.65 13.23
C PHE A 169 0.52 -12.35 11.97
N SER A 170 -0.57 -11.88 11.37
CA SER A 170 -1.05 -12.46 10.10
C SER A 170 -0.05 -12.29 8.97
N VAL A 171 0.61 -11.13 8.89
CA VAL A 171 1.67 -10.87 7.91
C VAL A 171 2.94 -11.64 8.25
N ALA A 172 3.32 -11.67 9.54
CA ALA A 172 4.50 -12.40 10.02
C ALA A 172 4.43 -13.91 9.72
N ILE A 173 3.27 -14.53 9.93
CA ILE A 173 3.04 -15.96 9.62
C ILE A 173 3.27 -16.21 8.12
N GLY A 174 2.72 -15.37 7.25
CA GLY A 174 2.93 -15.47 5.80
C GLY A 174 4.40 -15.28 5.42
N ALA A 175 5.05 -14.24 5.94
CA ALA A 175 6.44 -13.92 5.63
C ALA A 175 7.41 -15.03 6.10
N ILE A 176 7.27 -15.51 7.33
CA ILE A 176 8.11 -16.58 7.88
C ILE A 176 7.88 -17.89 7.11
N ALA A 177 6.61 -18.23 6.83
CA ALA A 177 6.29 -19.41 6.04
C ALA A 177 6.90 -19.35 4.64
N ASN A 178 6.86 -18.19 3.97
CA ASN A 178 7.46 -18.01 2.65
C ASN A 178 8.99 -18.20 2.70
N ILE A 179 9.69 -17.52 3.62
CA ILE A 179 11.15 -17.64 3.80
C ILE A 179 11.59 -19.09 4.04
N LEU A 180 10.78 -19.88 4.76
CA LEU A 180 11.09 -21.29 5.06
C LEU A 180 10.73 -22.23 3.89
N LEU A 181 9.62 -21.95 3.20
CA LEU A 181 9.13 -22.79 2.10
C LEU A 181 9.89 -22.57 0.79
N ASP A 182 10.39 -21.35 0.55
CA ASP A 182 11.15 -21.04 -0.67
C ASP A 182 12.35 -21.98 -0.86
N PRO A 183 13.32 -22.08 0.06
CA PRO A 183 14.47 -22.98 -0.13
C PRO A 183 14.04 -24.45 -0.23
N LEU A 184 13.01 -24.86 0.49
CA LEU A 184 12.47 -26.21 0.45
C LEU A 184 11.91 -26.56 -0.94
N PHE A 185 11.08 -25.68 -1.51
CA PHE A 185 10.42 -25.95 -2.79
C PHE A 185 11.35 -25.67 -3.97
N ILE A 186 12.16 -24.61 -3.89
CA ILE A 186 13.06 -24.22 -4.98
C ILE A 186 14.21 -25.23 -5.13
N PHE A 187 14.91 -25.52 -4.03
CA PHE A 187 16.17 -26.28 -4.05
C PHE A 187 15.99 -27.74 -3.66
N THR A 188 15.28 -28.04 -2.54
CA THR A 188 15.16 -29.42 -2.05
C THR A 188 14.23 -30.27 -2.92
N PHE A 189 13.08 -29.71 -3.31
CA PHE A 189 12.15 -30.40 -4.23
C PHE A 189 12.46 -30.14 -5.70
N HIS A 190 13.50 -29.36 -6.01
CA HIS A 190 13.95 -29.05 -7.37
C HIS A 190 12.85 -28.46 -8.29
N LEU A 191 11.85 -27.74 -7.70
CA LEU A 191 10.77 -27.12 -8.48
C LEU A 191 11.19 -25.80 -9.14
N GLY A 192 12.37 -25.27 -8.82
CA GLY A 192 12.89 -24.03 -9.40
C GLY A 192 11.90 -22.85 -9.23
N VAL A 193 11.64 -22.13 -10.30
CA VAL A 193 10.74 -20.94 -10.31
C VAL A 193 9.32 -21.29 -9.87
N ASN A 194 8.83 -22.48 -10.20
CA ASN A 194 7.51 -22.96 -9.78
C ASN A 194 7.45 -23.19 -8.26
N GLY A 195 8.60 -23.57 -7.67
CA GLY A 195 8.74 -23.70 -6.22
C GLY A 195 8.51 -22.39 -5.48
N ALA A 196 9.06 -21.28 -5.98
CA ALA A 196 8.82 -19.95 -5.41
C ALA A 196 7.34 -19.55 -5.48
N ALA A 197 6.68 -19.77 -6.63
CA ALA A 197 5.24 -19.52 -6.74
C ALA A 197 4.40 -20.36 -5.79
N ALA A 198 4.73 -21.65 -5.64
CA ALA A 198 4.05 -22.55 -4.71
C ALA A 198 4.28 -22.13 -3.26
N ALA A 199 5.52 -21.81 -2.88
CA ALA A 199 5.84 -21.32 -1.53
C ALA A 199 5.04 -20.04 -1.19
N THR A 200 4.97 -19.10 -2.12
CA THR A 200 4.16 -17.89 -1.98
C THR A 200 2.67 -18.23 -1.82
N ALA A 201 2.11 -19.11 -2.64
CA ALA A 201 0.71 -19.50 -2.53
C ALA A 201 0.40 -20.18 -1.19
N PHE A 202 1.25 -21.10 -0.71
CA PHE A 202 1.09 -21.74 0.60
C PHE A 202 1.23 -20.76 1.75
N SER A 203 2.19 -19.84 1.70
CA SER A 203 2.38 -18.81 2.73
C SER A 203 1.13 -17.90 2.84
N GLN A 204 0.53 -17.54 1.71
CA GLN A 204 -0.72 -16.79 1.68
C GLN A 204 -1.90 -17.58 2.26
N ILE A 205 -1.95 -18.90 2.04
CA ILE A 205 -2.96 -19.77 2.67
C ILE A 205 -2.83 -19.73 4.19
N PHE A 206 -1.62 -19.85 4.76
CA PHE A 206 -1.43 -19.79 6.20
C PHE A 206 -1.86 -18.42 6.78
N SER A 207 -1.47 -17.33 6.12
CA SER A 207 -1.88 -15.99 6.51
C SER A 207 -3.41 -15.83 6.45
N ALA A 208 -4.05 -16.28 5.37
CA ALA A 208 -5.50 -16.20 5.19
C ALA A 208 -6.27 -17.04 6.22
N LEU A 209 -5.80 -18.25 6.50
CA LEU A 209 -6.42 -19.12 7.52
C LEU A 209 -6.35 -18.47 8.90
N PHE A 210 -5.22 -17.84 9.25
CA PHE A 210 -5.07 -17.11 10.50
C PHE A 210 -6.04 -15.92 10.58
N VAL A 211 -6.10 -15.07 9.53
CA VAL A 211 -7.01 -13.92 9.43
C VAL A 211 -8.47 -14.36 9.53
N PHE A 212 -8.86 -15.38 8.75
CA PHE A 212 -10.22 -15.89 8.72
C PHE A 212 -10.61 -16.54 10.06
N HIS A 213 -9.73 -17.35 10.64
CA HIS A 213 -9.95 -17.95 11.97
C HIS A 213 -10.16 -16.87 13.03
N PHE A 214 -9.30 -15.84 13.04
CA PHE A 214 -9.42 -14.75 13.99
C PHE A 214 -10.75 -13.99 13.82
N LEU A 215 -11.08 -13.56 12.60
CA LEU A 215 -12.30 -12.79 12.31
C LEU A 215 -13.58 -13.61 12.55
N ARG A 216 -13.53 -14.93 12.41
CA ARG A 216 -14.69 -15.80 12.62
C ARG A 216 -14.89 -16.22 14.08
N ARG A 217 -13.80 -16.38 14.85
CA ARG A 217 -13.85 -16.98 16.19
C ARG A 217 -13.55 -16.00 17.32
N LYS A 218 -12.53 -15.13 17.15
CA LYS A 218 -11.95 -14.32 18.23
C LYS A 218 -12.32 -12.84 18.14
N ALA A 219 -12.64 -12.32 16.97
CA ALA A 219 -13.03 -10.93 16.77
C ALA A 219 -14.36 -10.60 17.45
N GLU A 220 -14.53 -9.35 17.88
CA GLU A 220 -15.79 -8.85 18.47
C GLU A 220 -16.93 -8.90 17.45
N ILE A 221 -16.69 -8.37 16.26
CA ILE A 221 -17.63 -8.46 15.14
C ILE A 221 -17.09 -9.52 14.18
N LYS A 222 -17.89 -10.60 14.03
CA LYS A 222 -17.46 -11.82 13.33
C LYS A 222 -17.80 -11.76 11.86
N VAL A 223 -16.89 -12.27 11.03
CA VAL A 223 -17.09 -12.40 9.58
C VAL A 223 -17.96 -13.60 9.23
N ARG A 224 -18.85 -13.43 8.26
CA ARG A 224 -19.61 -14.48 7.59
C ARG A 224 -19.85 -14.12 6.11
N LEU A 225 -20.12 -15.10 5.28
CA LEU A 225 -20.59 -14.82 3.92
C LEU A 225 -22.02 -14.28 3.95
N LEU A 226 -22.32 -13.36 3.04
CA LEU A 226 -23.64 -12.83 2.83
C LEU A 226 -24.59 -13.94 2.36
N ARG A 227 -25.81 -13.95 2.89
CA ARG A 227 -26.90 -14.80 2.40
C ARG A 227 -27.51 -14.19 1.14
N LYS A 228 -28.07 -15.00 0.24
CA LYS A 228 -28.71 -14.54 -0.99
C LYS A 228 -29.74 -13.42 -0.74
N ASN A 229 -30.52 -13.54 0.32
CA ASN A 229 -31.55 -12.56 0.69
C ASN A 229 -30.98 -11.20 1.18
N GLU A 230 -29.68 -11.14 1.51
CA GLU A 230 -29.02 -9.92 1.98
C GLU A 230 -28.34 -9.16 0.82
N LEU A 231 -28.21 -9.80 -0.36
CA LEU A 231 -27.42 -9.26 -1.48
C LEU A 231 -27.97 -7.91 -1.98
N SER A 232 -29.29 -7.81 -2.15
CA SER A 232 -29.93 -6.57 -2.61
C SER A 232 -29.78 -5.42 -1.63
N SER A 233 -29.85 -5.70 -0.33
CA SER A 233 -29.69 -4.69 0.74
C SER A 233 -28.23 -4.24 0.91
N CYS A 234 -27.27 -5.02 0.42
CA CYS A 234 -25.85 -4.69 0.51
C CYS A 234 -25.31 -3.86 -0.68
N ILE A 235 -26.09 -3.69 -1.75
CA ILE A 235 -25.67 -2.90 -2.93
C ILE A 235 -25.29 -1.45 -2.57
N PRO A 236 -26.05 -0.71 -1.76
CA PRO A 236 -25.65 0.64 -1.35
C PRO A 236 -24.35 0.66 -0.54
N LEU A 237 -24.15 -0.37 0.33
CA LEU A 237 -22.91 -0.53 1.09
C LEU A 237 -21.72 -0.83 0.18
N ALA A 238 -21.89 -1.73 -0.78
CA ALA A 238 -20.86 -2.07 -1.77
C ALA A 238 -20.44 -0.81 -2.56
N LYS A 239 -21.39 0.00 -3.04
CA LYS A 239 -21.10 1.29 -3.69
C LYS A 239 -20.32 2.23 -2.78
N SER A 240 -20.66 2.24 -1.49
CA SER A 240 -19.99 3.07 -0.49
C SER A 240 -18.55 2.62 -0.25
N ILE A 241 -18.32 1.33 -0.11
CA ILE A 241 -17.00 0.71 0.07
C ILE A 241 -16.12 0.97 -1.16
N ILE A 242 -16.63 0.66 -2.37
CA ILE A 242 -15.91 0.92 -3.62
C ILE A 242 -15.54 2.40 -3.73
N SER A 243 -16.51 3.30 -3.54
CA SER A 243 -16.28 4.73 -3.69
C SER A 243 -15.20 5.26 -2.75
N LEU A 244 -15.13 4.78 -1.50
CA LEU A 244 -14.07 5.20 -0.58
C LEU A 244 -12.73 4.54 -0.91
N GLY A 245 -12.74 3.26 -1.24
CA GLY A 245 -11.55 2.49 -1.59
C GLY A 245 -10.93 2.89 -2.93
N THR A 246 -11.72 3.46 -3.84
CA THR A 246 -11.25 3.96 -5.14
C THR A 246 -10.12 4.98 -4.98
N SER A 247 -10.09 5.77 -3.92
CA SER A 247 -8.99 6.72 -3.68
C SER A 247 -7.63 6.02 -3.52
N GLY A 248 -7.58 4.94 -2.74
CA GLY A 248 -6.35 4.14 -2.56
C GLY A 248 -5.99 3.34 -3.83
N PHE A 249 -6.99 2.79 -4.50
CA PHE A 249 -6.82 2.08 -5.76
C PHE A 249 -6.21 2.98 -6.84
N ILE A 250 -6.77 4.18 -7.03
CA ILE A 250 -6.25 5.20 -7.96
C ILE A 250 -4.81 5.59 -7.57
N MET A 251 -4.55 5.81 -6.29
CA MET A 251 -3.22 6.19 -5.83
C MET A 251 -2.17 5.13 -6.19
N GLN A 252 -2.50 3.84 -6.09
CA GLN A 252 -1.59 2.76 -6.45
C GLN A 252 -1.37 2.67 -7.96
N LEU A 253 -2.43 2.78 -8.77
CA LEU A 253 -2.31 2.78 -10.23
C LEU A 253 -1.53 4.00 -10.74
N THR A 254 -1.78 5.17 -10.17
CA THR A 254 -1.11 6.40 -10.60
C THR A 254 0.37 6.43 -10.20
N ASN A 255 0.77 5.78 -9.10
CA ASN A 255 2.19 5.58 -8.78
C ASN A 255 2.90 4.76 -9.86
N SER A 256 2.27 3.69 -10.36
CA SER A 256 2.81 2.89 -11.46
C SER A 256 2.91 3.70 -12.75
N LEU A 257 1.88 4.49 -13.07
CA LEU A 257 1.89 5.38 -14.24
C LEU A 257 3.03 6.40 -14.18
N VAL A 258 3.21 7.06 -13.04
CA VAL A 258 4.31 8.02 -12.82
C VAL A 258 5.66 7.32 -13.01
N SER A 259 5.84 6.14 -12.44
CA SER A 259 7.10 5.38 -12.61
C SER A 259 7.40 5.06 -14.07
N ILE A 260 6.40 4.65 -14.86
CA ILE A 260 6.54 4.40 -16.29
C ILE A 260 6.94 5.69 -17.03
N CYS A 261 6.26 6.81 -16.76
CA CYS A 261 6.56 8.09 -17.38
C CYS A 261 7.99 8.58 -17.03
N CYS A 262 8.36 8.53 -15.75
CA CYS A 262 9.71 8.92 -15.31
C CYS A 262 10.78 8.06 -15.98
N ASN A 263 10.64 6.74 -15.96
CA ASN A 263 11.61 5.83 -16.59
C ASN A 263 11.72 6.07 -18.11
N HIS A 264 10.59 6.29 -18.79
CA HIS A 264 10.60 6.59 -20.22
C HIS A 264 11.36 7.90 -20.53
N VAL A 265 11.05 8.98 -19.81
CA VAL A 265 11.73 10.27 -20.03
C VAL A 265 13.21 10.18 -19.66
N LEU A 266 13.57 9.53 -18.55
CA LEU A 266 14.96 9.35 -18.14
C LEU A 266 15.76 8.49 -19.12
N SER A 267 15.17 7.44 -19.68
CA SER A 267 15.85 6.62 -20.69
C SER A 267 16.19 7.40 -21.97
N VAL A 268 15.34 8.38 -22.32
CA VAL A 268 15.57 9.23 -23.51
C VAL A 268 16.54 10.37 -23.21
N THR A 269 16.47 10.98 -22.01
CA THR A 269 17.25 12.18 -21.69
C THR A 269 18.60 11.89 -21.04
N GLY A 270 18.74 10.78 -20.29
CA GLY A 270 19.93 10.44 -19.52
C GLY A 270 20.42 9.01 -19.69
N GLY A 271 19.71 8.20 -20.50
CA GLY A 271 20.06 6.80 -20.74
C GLY A 271 19.82 5.88 -19.54
N ASP A 272 20.35 4.65 -19.63
CA ASP A 272 20.14 3.58 -18.64
C ASP A 272 20.71 3.91 -17.25
N VAL A 273 21.75 4.76 -17.20
CA VAL A 273 22.36 5.21 -15.93
C VAL A 273 21.29 5.93 -15.09
N TYR A 274 20.58 6.89 -15.66
CA TYR A 274 19.56 7.64 -14.92
C TYR A 274 18.29 6.84 -14.61
N VAL A 275 17.97 5.81 -15.37
CA VAL A 275 16.95 4.82 -15.00
C VAL A 275 17.39 4.04 -13.77
N SER A 276 18.68 3.70 -13.67
CA SER A 276 19.27 3.03 -12.50
C SER A 276 19.28 3.98 -11.28
N VAL A 277 19.62 5.25 -11.47
CA VAL A 277 19.51 6.29 -10.44
C VAL A 277 18.08 6.39 -9.91
N MET A 278 17.07 6.45 -10.79
CA MET A 278 15.67 6.49 -10.37
C MET A 278 15.25 5.25 -9.58
N THR A 279 15.82 4.10 -9.90
CA THR A 279 15.55 2.85 -9.14
C THR A 279 16.07 2.96 -7.71
N ILE A 280 17.27 3.52 -7.51
CA ILE A 280 17.84 3.79 -6.18
C ILE A 280 16.95 4.80 -5.43
N VAL A 281 16.63 5.94 -6.05
CA VAL A 281 15.75 6.98 -5.49
C VAL A 281 14.40 6.41 -5.06
N SER A 282 13.79 5.58 -5.90
CA SER A 282 12.52 4.92 -5.61
C SER A 282 12.62 3.92 -4.45
N SER A 283 13.76 3.23 -4.31
CA SER A 283 14.00 2.30 -3.21
C SER A 283 14.18 3.04 -1.88
N VAL A 284 14.94 4.14 -1.87
CA VAL A 284 15.06 5.03 -0.71
C VAL A 284 13.69 5.59 -0.34
N ARG A 285 12.92 6.04 -1.33
CA ARG A 285 11.56 6.53 -1.14
C ARG A 285 10.68 5.50 -0.44
N GLN A 286 10.63 4.28 -0.93
CA GLN A 286 9.81 3.20 -0.34
C GLN A 286 10.21 2.95 1.11
N MET A 287 11.51 2.92 1.42
CA MET A 287 12.03 2.74 2.77
C MET A 287 11.57 3.86 3.71
N VAL A 288 11.62 5.11 3.26
CA VAL A 288 11.29 6.29 4.08
C VAL A 288 9.77 6.50 4.19
N GLU A 289 8.98 6.18 3.17
CA GLU A 289 7.51 6.27 3.21
C GLU A 289 6.84 5.22 4.10
N THR A 290 7.47 4.06 4.28
CA THR A 290 6.88 2.93 5.03
C THR A 290 6.44 3.30 6.46
N PRO A 291 7.24 4.00 7.29
CA PRO A 291 6.79 4.42 8.62
C PRO A 291 5.69 5.47 8.59
N ILE A 292 5.68 6.35 7.59
CA ILE A 292 4.62 7.37 7.41
C ILE A 292 3.27 6.65 7.17
N TYR A 293 3.28 5.64 6.31
CA TYR A 293 2.12 4.78 6.08
C TYR A 293 1.65 4.08 7.35
N ALA A 294 2.57 3.56 8.14
CA ALA A 294 2.24 2.88 9.38
C ALA A 294 1.59 3.84 10.42
N ILE A 295 2.09 5.08 10.53
CA ILE A 295 1.53 6.11 11.39
C ILE A 295 0.13 6.51 10.92
N THR A 296 -0.03 6.83 9.64
CA THR A 296 -1.29 7.34 9.08
C THR A 296 -2.38 6.26 9.04
N GLU A 297 -2.09 5.08 8.53
CA GLU A 297 -3.06 3.97 8.48
C GLU A 297 -3.36 3.41 9.89
N GLY A 298 -2.38 3.44 10.83
CA GLY A 298 -2.59 3.09 12.23
C GLY A 298 -3.52 4.09 12.96
N SER A 299 -3.48 5.35 12.58
CA SER A 299 -4.33 6.42 13.14
C SER A 299 -5.75 6.39 12.57
N SER A 300 -5.94 5.91 11.35
CA SER A 300 -7.22 5.93 10.64
C SER A 300 -8.38 5.26 11.40
N PRO A 301 -8.24 4.05 12.00
CA PRO A 301 -9.31 3.44 12.78
C PRO A 301 -9.69 4.26 14.02
N ILE A 302 -8.71 4.93 14.66
CA ILE A 302 -8.91 5.75 15.86
C ILE A 302 -9.70 7.00 15.51
N ILE A 303 -9.33 7.69 14.42
CA ILE A 303 -10.03 8.87 13.91
C ILE A 303 -11.46 8.48 13.51
N SER A 304 -11.63 7.41 12.73
CA SER A 304 -12.93 6.96 12.24
C SER A 304 -13.87 6.55 13.37
N TYR A 305 -13.37 5.82 14.38
CA TYR A 305 -14.15 5.40 15.54
C TYR A 305 -14.65 6.60 16.33
N ASN A 306 -13.75 7.52 16.71
CA ASN A 306 -14.10 8.68 17.51
C ASN A 306 -15.00 9.67 16.74
N TYR A 307 -14.87 9.76 15.42
CA TYR A 307 -15.81 10.50 14.58
C TYR A 307 -17.21 9.89 14.64
N GLY A 308 -17.32 8.57 14.52
CA GLY A 308 -18.59 7.85 14.68
C GLY A 308 -19.21 7.99 16.08
N ALA A 309 -18.37 8.02 17.10
CA ALA A 309 -18.77 8.20 18.51
C ALA A 309 -19.12 9.66 18.87
N LEU A 310 -19.13 10.58 17.90
CA LEU A 310 -19.40 12.02 18.10
C LEU A 310 -18.48 12.65 19.15
N ARG A 311 -17.18 12.30 19.10
CA ARG A 311 -16.14 12.84 20.01
C ARG A 311 -15.14 13.73 19.24
N PRO A 312 -15.55 14.93 18.79
CA PRO A 312 -14.75 15.77 17.91
C PRO A 312 -13.41 16.18 18.53
N THR A 313 -13.33 16.42 19.82
CA THR A 313 -12.09 16.75 20.53
C THR A 313 -11.05 15.62 20.41
N ARG A 314 -11.48 14.34 20.50
CA ARG A 314 -10.57 13.19 20.30
C ARG A 314 -10.17 13.02 18.85
N VAL A 315 -11.06 13.31 17.89
CA VAL A 315 -10.74 13.31 16.45
C VAL A 315 -9.65 14.35 16.14
N LYS A 316 -9.82 15.60 16.62
CA LYS A 316 -8.83 16.67 16.49
C LYS A 316 -7.48 16.25 17.08
N LYS A 317 -7.49 15.75 18.33
CA LYS A 317 -6.29 15.30 19.02
C LYS A 317 -5.60 14.16 18.25
N ALA A 318 -6.35 13.19 17.70
CA ALA A 318 -5.79 12.11 16.91
C ALA A 318 -5.16 12.61 15.60
N GLY A 319 -5.82 13.52 14.90
CA GLY A 319 -5.30 14.16 13.70
C GLY A 319 -4.02 14.94 13.96
N ILE A 320 -3.98 15.75 15.03
CA ILE A 320 -2.79 16.53 15.43
C ILE A 320 -1.64 15.58 15.83
N THR A 321 -1.92 14.57 16.67
CA THR A 321 -0.88 13.61 17.11
C THR A 321 -0.31 12.86 15.92
N MET A 322 -1.16 12.35 15.02
CA MET A 322 -0.73 11.71 13.77
C MET A 322 0.16 12.64 12.95
N ALA A 323 -0.27 13.90 12.75
CA ALA A 323 0.48 14.89 11.99
C ALA A 323 1.84 15.18 12.61
N LEU A 324 1.90 15.41 13.93
CA LEU A 324 3.16 15.67 14.63
C LEU A 324 4.11 14.48 14.53
N MET A 325 3.63 13.25 14.75
CA MET A 325 4.47 12.05 14.66
C MET A 325 5.03 11.85 13.24
N ALA A 326 4.20 12.03 12.21
CA ALA A 326 4.59 11.90 10.83
C ALA A 326 5.61 13.01 10.45
N LEU A 327 5.32 14.27 10.76
CA LEU A 327 6.20 15.41 10.46
C LEU A 327 7.55 15.33 11.18
N VAL A 328 7.58 14.91 12.45
CA VAL A 328 8.85 14.73 13.20
C VAL A 328 9.68 13.63 12.54
N TYR A 329 9.07 12.47 12.23
CA TYR A 329 9.77 11.39 11.53
C TYR A 329 10.29 11.85 10.17
N THR A 330 9.44 12.50 9.36
CA THR A 330 9.80 12.96 8.02
C THR A 330 10.89 14.03 8.06
N GLY A 331 10.84 14.93 9.03
CA GLY A 331 11.88 15.94 9.23
C GLY A 331 13.24 15.32 9.58
N LEU A 332 13.26 14.30 10.45
CA LEU A 332 14.47 13.55 10.78
C LEU A 332 15.02 12.83 9.54
N MET A 333 14.18 12.10 8.80
CA MET A 333 14.60 11.38 7.60
C MET A 333 15.03 12.32 6.48
N TRP A 334 14.32 13.43 6.30
CA TRP A 334 14.74 14.47 5.36
C TRP A 334 16.13 15.01 5.69
N SER A 335 16.41 15.26 6.97
CA SER A 335 17.74 15.69 7.41
C SER A 335 18.81 14.65 7.09
N VAL A 336 18.53 13.36 7.31
CA VAL A 336 19.46 12.27 6.94
C VAL A 336 19.69 12.23 5.43
N ILE A 337 18.65 12.37 4.61
CA ILE A 337 18.75 12.35 3.14
C ILE A 337 19.60 13.52 2.64
N ILE A 338 19.45 14.71 3.20
CA ILE A 338 20.19 15.91 2.76
C ILE A 338 21.64 15.90 3.26
N LEU A 339 21.87 15.46 4.52
CA LEU A 339 23.19 15.53 5.16
C LEU A 339 24.07 14.31 4.86
N ALA A 340 23.49 13.13 4.65
CA ALA A 340 24.22 11.88 4.44
C ALA A 340 23.63 11.02 3.30
N PRO A 341 23.43 11.57 2.08
CA PRO A 341 22.85 10.84 0.95
C PRO A 341 23.71 9.66 0.51
N GLU A 342 25.04 9.78 0.59
CA GLU A 342 25.99 8.73 0.21
C GLU A 342 25.76 7.45 1.03
N TYR A 343 25.47 7.58 2.32
CA TYR A 343 25.20 6.44 3.20
C TYR A 343 23.94 5.67 2.75
N LEU A 344 22.88 6.39 2.39
CA LEU A 344 21.65 5.78 1.91
C LEU A 344 21.84 5.08 0.56
N ILE A 345 22.61 5.72 -0.35
CA ILE A 345 22.88 5.15 -1.68
C ILE A 345 23.76 3.90 -1.55
N SER A 346 24.77 3.92 -0.64
CA SER A 346 25.67 2.78 -0.43
C SER A 346 24.98 1.49 0.01
N VAL A 347 23.78 1.60 0.59
CA VAL A 347 22.93 0.41 0.93
C VAL A 347 22.46 -0.31 -0.35
N PHE A 348 22.29 0.42 -1.46
CA PHE A 348 21.72 -0.10 -2.71
C PHE A 348 22.76 -0.33 -3.81
N SER A 349 23.87 0.43 -3.81
CA SER A 349 24.93 0.32 -4.81
C SER A 349 26.30 0.62 -4.23
N SER A 350 27.29 -0.18 -4.63
CA SER A 350 28.71 0.04 -4.35
C SER A 350 29.43 0.74 -5.51
N ASP A 351 28.73 1.06 -6.60
CA ASP A 351 29.30 1.73 -7.77
C ASP A 351 29.45 3.23 -7.49
N THR A 352 30.70 3.70 -7.47
CA THR A 352 31.03 5.10 -7.18
C THR A 352 30.60 6.05 -8.29
N ALA A 353 30.61 5.61 -9.56
CA ALA A 353 30.17 6.41 -10.69
C ALA A 353 28.66 6.64 -10.64
N LEU A 354 27.90 5.58 -10.40
CA LEU A 354 26.43 5.67 -10.21
C LEU A 354 26.07 6.53 -8.99
N SER A 355 26.85 6.44 -7.92
CA SER A 355 26.65 7.23 -6.70
C SER A 355 26.83 8.75 -6.95
N ALA A 356 27.77 9.13 -7.82
CA ALA A 356 27.98 10.53 -8.16
C ALA A 356 26.76 11.19 -8.82
N ASP A 357 26.04 10.46 -9.67
CA ASP A 357 24.79 10.93 -10.29
C ASP A 357 23.58 10.80 -9.34
N ALA A 358 23.59 9.78 -8.49
CA ALA A 358 22.47 9.51 -7.58
C ALA A 358 22.36 10.53 -6.43
N VAL A 359 23.47 11.06 -5.92
CA VAL A 359 23.48 12.05 -4.81
C VAL A 359 22.71 13.32 -5.16
N PRO A 360 23.01 14.05 -6.26
CA PRO A 360 22.25 15.24 -6.62
C PRO A 360 20.79 14.93 -6.96
N ALA A 361 20.52 13.81 -7.66
CA ALA A 361 19.18 13.38 -7.98
C ALA A 361 18.33 13.08 -6.73
N LEU A 362 18.93 12.41 -5.73
CA LEU A 362 18.28 12.12 -4.44
C LEU A 362 17.94 13.42 -3.69
N LYS A 363 18.88 14.34 -3.56
CA LYS A 363 18.66 15.65 -2.90
C LYS A 363 17.57 16.44 -3.59
N LEU A 364 17.56 16.47 -4.92
CA LEU A 364 16.56 17.17 -5.71
C LEU A 364 15.18 16.54 -5.53
N TYR A 365 15.08 15.22 -5.65
CA TYR A 365 13.81 14.48 -5.51
C TYR A 365 13.16 14.64 -4.14
N PHE A 366 13.98 14.69 -3.08
CA PHE A 366 13.51 14.85 -1.70
C PHE A 366 13.50 16.29 -1.19
N ALA A 367 13.79 17.30 -2.04
CA ALA A 367 13.88 18.71 -1.62
C ALA A 367 12.62 19.21 -0.87
N ALA A 368 11.43 18.75 -1.26
CA ALA A 368 10.17 19.12 -0.63
C ALA A 368 9.44 17.91 0.00
N PHE A 369 10.20 16.95 0.55
CA PHE A 369 9.65 15.71 1.08
C PHE A 369 8.66 15.92 2.23
N ILE A 370 8.90 16.92 3.09
CA ILE A 370 8.00 17.28 4.20
C ILE A 370 6.58 17.61 3.69
N PHE A 371 6.44 18.24 2.52
CA PHE A 371 5.13 18.56 1.96
C PHE A 371 4.35 17.33 1.47
N MET A 372 5.03 16.24 1.17
CA MET A 372 4.38 14.96 0.85
C MET A 372 3.58 14.42 2.05
N ASP A 373 4.11 14.60 3.26
CA ASP A 373 3.43 14.19 4.50
C ASP A 373 2.08 14.88 4.68
N LEU A 374 2.00 16.17 4.32
CA LEU A 374 0.77 16.93 4.38
C LEU A 374 -0.35 16.27 3.55
N GLN A 375 0.01 15.66 2.42
CA GLN A 375 -0.96 14.90 1.63
C GLN A 375 -1.38 13.60 2.31
N TYR A 376 -0.45 12.82 2.87
CA TYR A 376 -0.79 11.59 3.58
C TYR A 376 -1.69 11.86 4.77
N ILE A 377 -1.41 12.90 5.55
CA ILE A 377 -2.23 13.35 6.66
C ILE A 377 -3.64 13.74 6.18
N GLY A 378 -3.74 14.65 5.20
CA GLY A 378 -5.00 15.11 4.67
C GLY A 378 -5.85 13.99 4.08
N GLN A 379 -5.26 13.12 3.28
CA GLN A 379 -5.95 11.98 2.68
C GLN A 379 -6.43 10.97 3.72
N THR A 380 -5.61 10.67 4.73
CA THR A 380 -6.01 9.76 5.82
C THR A 380 -7.20 10.32 6.58
N VAL A 381 -7.20 11.62 6.89
CA VAL A 381 -8.34 12.28 7.53
C VAL A 381 -9.58 12.22 6.63
N PHE A 382 -9.46 12.55 5.34
CA PHE A 382 -10.60 12.46 4.41
C PHE A 382 -11.18 11.05 4.32
N LYS A 383 -10.34 10.02 4.22
CA LYS A 383 -10.78 8.62 4.21
C LYS A 383 -11.46 8.23 5.53
N SER A 384 -10.85 8.61 6.65
CA SER A 384 -11.33 8.28 7.99
C SER A 384 -12.69 8.92 8.33
N LEU A 385 -12.97 10.09 7.76
CA LEU A 385 -14.26 10.79 7.93
C LEU A 385 -15.24 10.54 6.77
N ASN A 386 -14.97 9.55 5.90
CA ASN A 386 -15.82 9.21 4.75
C ASN A 386 -15.98 10.35 3.72
N LYS A 387 -15.00 11.24 3.60
CA LYS A 387 -14.96 12.34 2.61
C LYS A 387 -14.46 11.84 1.25
N ARG A 388 -15.26 11.02 0.57
CA ARG A 388 -14.87 10.28 -0.64
C ARG A 388 -14.42 11.17 -1.80
N LYS A 389 -15.16 12.25 -2.08
CA LYS A 389 -14.88 13.17 -3.20
C LYS A 389 -13.50 13.79 -3.06
N GLN A 390 -13.20 14.31 -1.86
CA GLN A 390 -11.91 14.92 -1.55
C GLN A 390 -10.76 13.89 -1.63
N ALA A 391 -10.96 12.69 -1.07
CA ALA A 391 -9.95 11.63 -1.11
C ALA A 391 -9.61 11.22 -2.56
N ILE A 392 -10.60 11.04 -3.43
CA ILE A 392 -10.39 10.71 -4.85
C ILE A 392 -9.74 11.88 -5.60
N PHE A 393 -10.25 13.09 -5.40
CA PHE A 393 -9.73 14.29 -6.07
C PHE A 393 -8.24 14.49 -5.82
N PHE A 394 -7.80 14.45 -4.54
CA PHE A 394 -6.40 14.65 -4.20
C PHE A 394 -5.49 13.48 -4.59
N SER A 395 -6.04 12.25 -4.70
CA SER A 395 -5.29 11.12 -5.27
C SER A 395 -4.93 11.34 -6.74
N LEU A 396 -5.85 11.91 -7.52
CA LEU A 396 -5.64 12.20 -8.94
C LEU A 396 -4.82 13.49 -9.14
N LEU A 397 -5.15 14.55 -8.39
CA LEU A 397 -4.57 15.88 -8.58
C LEU A 397 -3.05 15.82 -8.58
N ARG A 398 -2.44 15.26 -7.55
CA ARG A 398 -1.00 15.27 -7.41
C ARG A 398 -0.30 14.45 -8.49
N LYS A 399 -0.73 13.21 -8.68
CA LYS A 399 0.01 12.27 -9.54
C LYS A 399 -0.32 12.46 -11.03
N VAL A 400 -1.59 12.54 -11.39
CA VAL A 400 -2.02 12.61 -12.80
C VAL A 400 -1.95 14.03 -13.35
N PHE A 401 -2.47 15.01 -12.58
CA PHE A 401 -2.57 16.37 -13.09
C PHE A 401 -1.34 17.24 -12.82
N ILE A 402 -0.46 16.87 -11.90
CA ILE A 402 0.75 17.63 -11.61
C ILE A 402 2.00 16.85 -12.01
N VAL A 403 2.27 15.66 -11.41
CA VAL A 403 3.53 14.94 -11.65
C VAL A 403 3.69 14.53 -13.10
N VAL A 404 2.69 13.85 -13.70
CA VAL A 404 2.82 13.35 -15.06
C VAL A 404 3.08 14.50 -16.07
N PRO A 405 2.32 15.60 -16.10
CA PRO A 405 2.64 16.71 -16.99
C PRO A 405 4.03 17.32 -16.72
N LEU A 406 4.40 17.53 -15.46
CA LEU A 406 5.71 18.11 -15.11
C LEU A 406 6.86 17.19 -15.52
N THR A 407 6.69 15.86 -15.46
CA THR A 407 7.71 14.90 -15.90
C THR A 407 8.05 15.06 -17.38
N TYR A 408 7.16 15.60 -18.21
CA TYR A 408 7.40 15.91 -19.62
C TYR A 408 7.76 17.40 -19.82
N LEU A 409 7.04 18.33 -19.17
CA LEU A 409 7.22 19.76 -19.39
C LEU A 409 8.60 20.25 -18.91
N LEU A 410 9.04 19.84 -17.71
CA LEU A 410 10.32 20.32 -17.15
C LEU A 410 11.53 19.87 -17.99
N PRO A 411 11.66 18.59 -18.40
CA PRO A 411 12.78 18.17 -19.25
C PRO A 411 12.77 18.76 -20.65
N TYR A 412 11.63 18.79 -21.32
CA TYR A 412 11.57 19.13 -22.75
C TYR A 412 11.30 20.61 -23.00
N THR A 413 10.36 21.23 -22.28
CA THR A 413 9.97 22.62 -22.52
C THR A 413 10.87 23.62 -21.77
N PHE A 414 11.25 23.28 -20.53
CA PHE A 414 12.15 24.10 -19.73
C PHE A 414 13.61 23.68 -19.86
N HIS A 415 13.93 22.72 -20.72
CA HIS A 415 15.29 22.25 -21.02
C HIS A 415 16.09 21.80 -19.79
N MET A 416 15.42 21.30 -18.74
CA MET A 416 16.07 20.85 -17.51
C MET A 416 16.65 19.42 -17.61
N GLY A 417 16.42 18.72 -18.71
CA GLY A 417 16.93 17.36 -18.92
C GLY A 417 16.49 16.41 -17.80
N THR A 418 17.41 15.58 -17.30
CA THR A 418 17.15 14.61 -16.23
C THR A 418 16.70 15.24 -14.92
N ASP A 419 17.25 16.42 -14.56
CA ASP A 419 16.90 17.12 -13.32
C ASP A 419 15.43 17.51 -13.30
N GLY A 420 14.86 17.84 -14.46
CA GLY A 420 13.42 18.14 -14.60
C GLY A 420 12.53 16.98 -14.16
N VAL A 421 12.93 15.73 -14.44
CA VAL A 421 12.18 14.54 -14.01
C VAL A 421 12.20 14.40 -12.48
N PHE A 422 13.38 14.57 -11.86
CA PHE A 422 13.50 14.50 -10.40
C PHE A 422 12.82 15.68 -9.69
N LEU A 423 12.75 16.85 -10.32
CA LEU A 423 12.09 18.03 -9.77
C LEU A 423 10.55 17.94 -9.83
N ALA A 424 9.98 17.15 -10.73
CA ALA A 424 8.52 17.01 -10.86
C ALA A 424 7.83 16.57 -9.56
N GLU A 425 8.45 15.65 -8.81
CA GLU A 425 7.89 15.16 -7.54
C GLU A 425 7.88 16.22 -6.43
N PRO A 426 9.00 16.93 -6.08
CA PRO A 426 8.97 17.98 -5.07
C PRO A 426 8.03 19.13 -5.41
N VAL A 427 7.94 19.56 -6.65
CA VAL A 427 6.98 20.61 -7.07
C VAL A 427 5.54 20.12 -6.80
N SER A 428 5.24 18.88 -7.16
CA SER A 428 3.92 18.31 -6.91
C SER A 428 3.62 18.14 -5.41
N ASN A 429 4.62 17.84 -4.59
CA ASN A 429 4.48 17.73 -3.15
C ASN A 429 4.10 19.06 -2.54
N VAL A 430 4.78 20.16 -2.92
CA VAL A 430 4.45 21.51 -2.45
C VAL A 430 3.04 21.89 -2.83
N ILE A 431 2.67 21.77 -4.11
CA ILE A 431 1.35 22.18 -4.59
C ILE A 431 0.26 21.23 -4.08
N GLY A 432 0.36 19.94 -4.40
CA GLY A 432 -0.68 18.96 -4.10
C GLY A 432 -0.81 18.65 -2.60
N GLY A 433 0.33 18.54 -1.90
CA GLY A 433 0.37 18.30 -0.46
C GLY A 433 -0.22 19.45 0.33
N SER A 434 0.22 20.69 0.04
CA SER A 434 -0.32 21.90 0.69
C SER A 434 -1.81 22.08 0.43
N LEU A 435 -2.26 21.94 -0.83
CA LEU A 435 -3.67 22.06 -1.18
C LEU A 435 -4.52 21.01 -0.47
N CYS A 436 -4.07 19.75 -0.39
CA CYS A 436 -4.77 18.69 0.31
C CYS A 436 -4.94 19.01 1.80
N PHE A 437 -3.85 19.41 2.46
CA PHE A 437 -3.83 19.74 3.87
C PHE A 437 -4.67 20.98 4.20
N ILE A 438 -4.50 22.06 3.42
CA ILE A 438 -5.29 23.29 3.57
C ILE A 438 -6.78 23.00 3.40
N THR A 439 -7.15 22.26 2.34
CA THR A 439 -8.56 21.86 2.14
C THR A 439 -9.08 21.03 3.30
N MET A 440 -8.27 20.14 3.85
CA MET A 440 -8.63 19.35 5.04
C MET A 440 -8.90 20.28 6.23
N LEU A 441 -8.04 21.26 6.51
CA LEU A 441 -8.23 22.21 7.59
C LEU A 441 -9.54 23.01 7.42
N PHE A 442 -9.79 23.54 6.22
CA PHE A 442 -10.98 24.37 5.98
C PHE A 442 -12.29 23.59 5.87
N THR A 443 -12.26 22.29 5.60
CA THR A 443 -13.48 21.48 5.49
C THR A 443 -13.78 20.66 6.73
N VAL A 444 -12.74 20.13 7.39
CA VAL A 444 -12.89 19.20 8.52
C VAL A 444 -12.94 19.92 9.86
N LEU A 445 -12.06 20.91 10.09
CA LEU A 445 -12.08 21.62 11.39
C LEU A 445 -13.39 22.36 11.68
N PRO A 446 -14.00 23.10 10.72
CA PRO A 446 -15.31 23.72 10.97
C PRO A 446 -16.42 22.70 11.25
N GLU A 447 -16.38 21.54 10.59
CA GLU A 447 -17.33 20.45 10.85
C GLU A 447 -17.18 19.91 12.28
N LEU A 448 -15.93 19.61 12.68
CA LEU A 448 -15.65 19.14 14.04
C LEU A 448 -15.99 20.20 15.12
N ASN A 449 -15.77 21.49 14.83
CA ASN A 449 -16.17 22.57 15.73
C ASN A 449 -17.68 22.66 15.89
N ARG A 450 -18.45 22.46 14.80
CA ARG A 450 -19.91 22.40 14.88
C ARG A 450 -20.41 21.22 15.71
N MET A 451 -19.77 20.04 15.54
CA MET A 451 -20.10 18.86 16.35
C MET A 451 -19.76 19.02 17.83
N GLU A 452 -18.82 19.90 18.18
CA GLU A 452 -18.43 20.17 19.58
C GLU A 452 -19.42 21.10 20.28
N ASN A 453 -20.11 21.94 19.50
CA ASN A 453 -21.08 22.90 19.98
C ASN A 453 -22.52 22.35 20.00
N GLN A 454 -22.74 21.14 19.54
CA GLN A 454 -24.00 20.39 19.60
C GLN A 454 -24.02 19.43 20.78
#